data_448d05d825dc644583e207f056f45973
#
_entry.id   448d05d825dc644583e207f056f45973
#
_cell.length_a   1.000
_cell.length_b   1.000
_cell.length_c   1.000
_cell.angle_alpha   90.00
_cell.angle_beta   90.00
_cell.angle_gamma   90.00
#
_symmetry.space_group_name_H-M   'P 1'
#
loop_
_entity.id
_entity.type
_entity.pdbx_description
1 polymer ?
#
loop_
_entity_poly.entity_id
_entity_poly.type
_entity_poly.pdbx_seq_one_letter_code
_entity_poly.pdbx_strand_id
1 'polypeptide(L)'
;MAKFLKTSFGGFQLDGREFVITEKETPRALVNYMWNEKFISSVSQHGAGEGAYKERAAQYIDRRGRNILIKNGRRYFYIKDSLSGDYWSPGWHPAQKKVSKFRCVNGPGYSIISSERKKIFTQMRVFVPPDFPCEIWTITLRNSQNHETELKFYSYVEFALDGYQRYCDYFGMLHGEYYPDINAAQGCNRAIERTHEFFDGFIASNIKPSGFETSRDAFVGYWGHYDYPLALKRGFLTNSLASCEYLAGALEHSIKLLPGEEKSFNVFIGASSGYEMTRDIVTSLSKDLAVDEQYAKLAKLKDEAIRKITIKTPDKRVDYLINVWIKQQMQVYADVGSDNGRGFRDAMQMLWAT
;
A
#
# COMPACT_ATOMS: atom_id res chain seq x y z
N MET A 1 30.07 -5.90 9.83
CA MET A 1 29.16 -4.74 9.79
C MET A 1 29.27 -4.09 8.42
N ALA A 2 28.22 -4.15 7.60
CA ALA A 2 28.21 -3.47 6.31
C ALA A 2 28.38 -1.96 6.57
N LYS A 3 29.34 -1.33 5.87
CA LYS A 3 29.57 0.12 5.98
C LYS A 3 28.33 0.84 5.44
N PHE A 4 27.52 1.38 6.33
CA PHE A 4 26.38 2.23 6.03
C PHE A 4 26.89 3.56 5.41
N LEU A 5 26.47 3.86 4.18
CA LEU A 5 26.59 5.21 3.67
C LEU A 5 25.46 6.03 4.27
N LYS A 6 25.75 6.73 5.38
CA LYS A 6 24.75 7.49 6.14
C LYS A 6 24.36 8.80 5.46
N THR A 7 23.08 9.12 5.54
CA THR A 7 22.49 10.43 5.34
C THR A 7 21.91 10.93 6.68
N SER A 8 21.35 12.13 6.71
CA SER A 8 20.64 12.67 7.91
C SER A 8 19.42 11.85 8.31
N PHE A 9 18.81 11.07 7.39
CA PHE A 9 17.54 10.33 7.64
C PHE A 9 17.70 8.81 7.59
N GLY A 10 18.87 8.31 7.22
CA GLY A 10 19.07 6.88 7.04
C GLY A 10 20.37 6.55 6.31
N GLY A 11 20.35 5.54 5.46
CA GLY A 11 21.53 5.17 4.67
C GLY A 11 21.31 3.97 3.76
N PHE A 12 22.26 3.77 2.84
CA PHE A 12 22.26 2.63 1.93
C PHE A 12 22.82 1.37 2.59
N GLN A 13 22.22 0.23 2.29
CA GLN A 13 22.69 -1.11 2.66
C GLN A 13 22.55 -2.08 1.46
N LEU A 14 22.97 -3.34 1.62
CA LEU A 14 22.94 -4.37 0.59
C LEU A 14 23.57 -3.91 -0.74
N ASP A 15 24.79 -3.41 -0.66
CA ASP A 15 25.52 -2.87 -1.83
C ASP A 15 24.73 -1.81 -2.63
N GLY A 16 23.98 -0.98 -1.91
CA GLY A 16 23.19 0.12 -2.46
C GLY A 16 21.81 -0.28 -2.96
N ARG A 17 21.42 -1.55 -2.85
CA ARG A 17 20.10 -2.03 -3.29
C ARG A 17 18.97 -1.57 -2.39
N GLU A 18 19.26 -1.31 -1.13
CA GLU A 18 18.26 -0.82 -0.18
C GLU A 18 18.66 0.53 0.40
N PHE A 19 17.68 1.40 0.56
CA PHE A 19 17.78 2.61 1.36
C PHE A 19 16.95 2.47 2.62
N VAL A 20 17.61 2.57 3.78
CA VAL A 20 16.97 2.43 5.10
C VAL A 20 16.73 3.81 5.68
N ILE A 21 15.48 4.10 6.01
CA ILE A 21 15.04 5.30 6.68
C ILE A 21 14.87 4.97 8.16
N THR A 22 15.56 5.68 9.03
CA THR A 22 15.51 5.49 10.49
C THR A 22 14.78 6.60 11.21
N GLU A 23 14.52 7.72 10.51
CA GLU A 23 13.78 8.85 11.03
C GLU A 23 12.34 8.84 10.50
N LYS A 24 11.36 8.81 11.41
CA LYS A 24 9.95 8.88 11.05
C LYS A 24 9.53 10.28 10.59
N GLU A 25 10.09 11.33 11.18
CA GLU A 25 9.80 12.73 10.90
C GLU A 25 10.83 13.31 9.93
N THR A 26 10.68 13.07 8.65
CA THR A 26 11.50 13.66 7.59
C THR A 26 10.85 14.95 7.08
N PRO A 27 11.60 15.92 6.50
CA PRO A 27 11.05 17.20 6.02
C PRO A 27 9.96 17.05 4.94
N ARG A 28 9.96 15.93 4.23
CA ARG A 28 8.92 15.49 3.28
C ARG A 28 8.84 13.98 3.28
N ALA A 29 7.74 13.43 2.80
CA ALA A 29 7.62 11.99 2.63
C ALA A 29 8.67 11.46 1.64
N LEU A 30 9.33 10.38 2.02
CA LEU A 30 10.25 9.63 1.18
C LEU A 30 9.47 8.45 0.59
N VAL A 31 9.18 8.52 -0.71
CA VAL A 31 8.25 7.62 -1.37
C VAL A 31 9.00 6.61 -2.24
N ASN A 32 8.60 5.36 -2.17
CA ASN A 32 8.98 4.29 -3.09
C ASN A 32 7.84 4.00 -4.07
N TYR A 33 8.18 3.66 -5.31
CA TYR A 33 7.23 3.27 -6.35
C TYR A 33 7.36 1.78 -6.65
N MET A 34 6.19 1.13 -6.75
CA MET A 34 6.06 -0.29 -7.08
C MET A 34 5.00 -0.43 -8.16
N TRP A 35 5.26 -1.25 -9.17
CA TRP A 35 4.35 -1.35 -10.31
C TRP A 35 4.51 -2.65 -11.08
N ASN A 36 3.48 -3.00 -11.81
CA ASN A 36 3.47 -3.95 -12.91
C ASN A 36 2.80 -3.31 -14.14
N GLU A 37 2.46 -4.10 -15.15
CA GLU A 37 1.81 -3.60 -16.36
C GLU A 37 0.45 -2.96 -16.11
N LYS A 38 -0.29 -3.42 -15.08
CA LYS A 38 -1.68 -3.02 -14.81
C LYS A 38 -1.86 -2.13 -13.58
N PHE A 39 -0.94 -2.16 -12.62
CA PHE A 39 -1.12 -1.51 -11.32
C PHE A 39 0.14 -0.75 -10.90
N ILE A 40 -0.07 0.41 -10.27
CA ILE A 40 1.00 1.24 -9.70
C ILE A 40 0.64 1.53 -8.25
N SER A 41 1.61 1.41 -7.36
CA SER A 41 1.52 1.85 -5.98
C SER A 41 2.68 2.76 -5.62
N SER A 42 2.40 3.86 -4.95
CA SER A 42 3.40 4.67 -4.27
C SER A 42 3.25 4.49 -2.75
N VAL A 43 4.36 4.33 -2.05
CA VAL A 43 4.35 4.08 -0.60
C VAL A 43 5.39 4.96 0.08
N SER A 44 4.96 5.80 1.00
CA SER A 44 5.84 6.57 1.86
C SER A 44 6.41 5.71 2.99
N GLN A 45 7.40 6.24 3.71
CA GLN A 45 7.95 5.56 4.89
C GLN A 45 6.90 5.27 5.99
N HIS A 46 5.73 5.88 5.90
CA HIS A 46 4.63 5.67 6.85
C HIS A 46 3.57 4.67 6.38
N GLY A 47 3.66 4.19 5.13
CA GLY A 47 2.65 3.32 4.53
C GLY A 47 1.55 4.05 3.75
N ALA A 48 1.44 5.37 3.90
CA ALA A 48 0.53 6.18 3.11
C ALA A 48 1.02 6.32 1.65
N GLY A 49 0.12 6.57 0.73
CA GLY A 49 0.46 6.75 -0.68
C GLY A 49 -0.73 6.59 -1.61
N GLU A 50 -0.46 6.52 -2.89
CA GLU A 50 -1.45 6.40 -3.96
C GLU A 50 -1.41 5.01 -4.59
N GLY A 51 -2.55 4.58 -5.13
CA GLY A 51 -2.65 3.43 -6.02
C GLY A 51 -3.36 3.84 -7.30
N ALA A 52 -2.94 3.30 -8.43
CA ALA A 52 -3.57 3.55 -9.71
C ALA A 52 -3.64 2.30 -10.57
N TYR A 53 -4.75 2.15 -11.32
CA TYR A 53 -4.97 1.09 -12.27
C TYR A 53 -4.69 1.59 -13.69
N LYS A 54 -3.95 0.83 -14.48
CA LYS A 54 -3.41 1.25 -15.79
C LYS A 54 -4.25 0.83 -17.00
N GLU A 55 -5.51 0.58 -16.90
CA GLU A 55 -6.28 0.15 -18.06
C GLU A 55 -6.49 1.29 -19.06
N ARG A 56 -6.38 0.98 -20.35
CA ARG A 56 -6.33 1.95 -21.46
C ARG A 56 -7.63 2.73 -21.70
N ALA A 57 -8.74 2.31 -21.14
CA ALA A 57 -10.06 2.77 -21.57
C ALA A 57 -10.60 3.97 -20.80
N ALA A 58 -10.04 4.37 -19.68
CA ALA A 58 -10.63 5.41 -18.88
C ALA A 58 -10.13 6.79 -19.24
N GLN A 59 -11.05 7.64 -19.67
CA GLN A 59 -10.80 9.07 -19.92
C GLN A 59 -10.66 9.90 -18.63
N TYR A 60 -10.86 9.32 -17.45
CA TYR A 60 -10.66 9.99 -16.17
C TYR A 60 -9.28 9.68 -15.61
N ILE A 61 -8.36 10.16 -16.31
CA ILE A 61 -6.96 10.05 -16.15
C ILE A 61 -6.53 11.29 -15.39
N ASP A 62 -5.77 11.15 -14.33
CA ASP A 62 -5.00 12.30 -13.83
C ASP A 62 -4.17 12.83 -15.02
N ARG A 63 -3.58 14.00 -14.90
CA ARG A 63 -2.74 14.59 -15.98
C ARG A 63 -1.62 13.65 -16.46
N ARG A 64 -1.42 12.52 -15.78
CA ARG A 64 -0.42 11.48 -16.04
C ARG A 64 -0.96 10.27 -16.80
N GLY A 65 -2.22 10.24 -17.13
CA GLY A 65 -2.81 9.12 -17.85
C GLY A 65 -3.13 7.90 -16.98
N ARG A 66 -3.46 8.08 -15.68
CA ARG A 66 -3.70 6.99 -14.73
C ARG A 66 -5.07 7.07 -14.08
N ASN A 67 -5.70 5.92 -13.95
CA ASN A 67 -6.91 5.78 -13.15
C ASN A 67 -6.53 5.68 -11.67
N ILE A 68 -6.76 6.73 -10.92
CA ILE A 68 -6.50 6.72 -9.49
C ILE A 68 -7.50 5.81 -8.81
N LEU A 69 -7.00 4.80 -8.12
CA LEU A 69 -7.78 3.88 -7.29
C LEU A 69 -7.80 4.34 -5.83
N ILE A 70 -6.64 4.71 -5.30
CA ILE A 70 -6.48 5.10 -3.90
C ILE A 70 -6.30 6.61 -3.84
N LYS A 71 -7.17 7.32 -3.12
CA LYS A 71 -7.06 8.77 -2.90
C LYS A 71 -5.72 9.11 -2.24
N ASN A 72 -5.17 10.25 -2.60
CA ASN A 72 -3.89 10.79 -2.14
C ASN A 72 -3.63 10.55 -0.66
N GLY A 73 -2.67 9.66 -0.36
CA GLY A 73 -2.22 9.37 1.00
C GLY A 73 -3.23 8.65 1.89
N ARG A 74 -4.39 8.24 1.39
CA ARG A 74 -5.49 7.71 2.20
C ARG A 74 -5.51 6.19 2.26
N ARG A 75 -4.40 5.63 2.65
CA ARG A 75 -4.22 4.23 3.02
C ARG A 75 -3.55 4.19 4.38
N TYR A 76 -4.20 3.59 5.38
CA TYR A 76 -3.76 3.64 6.76
C TYR A 76 -3.91 2.29 7.45
N PHE A 77 -3.00 2.04 8.39
CA PHE A 77 -3.02 0.87 9.24
C PHE A 77 -2.99 1.30 10.70
N TYR A 78 -3.82 0.63 11.51
CA TYR A 78 -3.89 0.91 12.95
C TYR A 78 -3.85 -0.38 13.73
N ILE A 79 -3.32 -0.29 14.93
CA ILE A 79 -3.38 -1.34 15.93
C ILE A 79 -4.04 -0.75 17.16
N LYS A 80 -4.96 -1.51 17.76
CA LYS A 80 -5.56 -1.19 19.06
C LYS A 80 -5.37 -2.37 19.99
N ASP A 81 -4.83 -2.11 21.16
CA ASP A 81 -4.75 -3.07 22.25
C ASP A 81 -6.14 -3.18 22.90
N SER A 82 -6.75 -4.38 22.84
CA SER A 82 -8.12 -4.61 23.31
C SER A 82 -8.26 -4.39 24.82
N LEU A 83 -7.20 -4.67 25.61
CA LEU A 83 -7.22 -4.56 27.05
C LEU A 83 -7.06 -3.11 27.52
N SER A 84 -6.03 -2.42 27.03
CA SER A 84 -5.72 -1.06 27.47
C SER A 84 -6.47 0.03 26.71
N GLY A 85 -7.08 -0.30 25.57
CA GLY A 85 -7.69 0.66 24.66
C GLY A 85 -6.70 1.58 23.95
N ASP A 86 -5.38 1.43 24.19
CA ASP A 86 -4.36 2.20 23.51
C ASP A 86 -4.30 1.83 22.02
N TYR A 87 -3.98 2.81 21.17
CA TYR A 87 -3.93 2.61 19.73
C TYR A 87 -2.72 3.33 19.12
N TRP A 88 -2.27 2.84 17.98
CA TRP A 88 -1.17 3.46 17.22
C TRP A 88 -1.20 3.04 15.75
N SER A 89 -0.45 3.73 14.92
CA SER A 89 -0.15 3.31 13.54
C SER A 89 1.24 2.70 13.48
N PRO A 90 1.40 1.49 12.89
CA PRO A 90 2.70 0.85 12.75
C PRO A 90 3.73 1.72 12.00
N GLY A 91 3.27 2.46 10.99
CA GLY A 91 4.07 3.43 10.25
C GLY A 91 4.19 4.80 10.93
N TRP A 92 3.75 4.96 12.20
CA TRP A 92 3.65 6.22 12.94
C TRP A 92 2.48 7.11 12.49
N HIS A 93 2.38 7.48 11.23
CA HIS A 93 1.24 8.23 10.67
C HIS A 93 0.08 7.27 10.34
N PRO A 94 -1.20 7.68 10.51
CA PRO A 94 -1.68 9.02 10.88
C PRO A 94 -1.84 9.24 12.40
N ALA A 95 -1.81 8.18 13.24
CA ALA A 95 -2.05 8.30 14.66
C ALA A 95 -0.96 9.10 15.42
N GLN A 96 0.23 9.21 14.88
CA GLN A 96 1.39 9.96 15.40
C GLN A 96 1.75 9.64 16.87
N LYS A 97 1.35 8.46 17.34
CA LYS A 97 1.72 7.98 18.67
C LYS A 97 3.18 7.56 18.71
N LYS A 98 3.81 7.72 19.87
CA LYS A 98 5.21 7.36 20.06
C LYS A 98 5.44 5.87 19.77
N VAL A 99 6.29 5.57 18.80
CA VAL A 99 6.82 4.25 18.49
C VAL A 99 8.34 4.26 18.65
N SER A 100 8.90 3.10 18.90
CA SER A 100 10.35 2.86 18.98
C SER A 100 10.78 1.96 17.83
N LYS A 101 12.09 1.84 17.61
CA LYS A 101 12.68 0.98 16.59
C LYS A 101 12.09 1.19 15.19
N PHE A 102 11.66 2.42 14.90
CA PHE A 102 11.12 2.76 13.59
C PHE A 102 12.18 2.53 12.50
N ARG A 103 11.77 1.83 11.46
CA ARG A 103 12.62 1.57 10.29
C ARG A 103 11.74 1.38 9.06
N CYS A 104 12.07 2.06 7.98
CA CYS A 104 11.53 1.77 6.67
C CYS A 104 12.66 1.40 5.72
N VAL A 105 12.55 0.26 5.07
CA VAL A 105 13.51 -0.22 4.06
C VAL A 105 12.83 -0.09 2.71
N ASN A 106 13.39 0.72 1.82
CA ASN A 106 12.98 0.83 0.43
C ASN A 106 13.96 0.06 -0.45
N GLY A 107 13.46 -0.94 -1.14
CA GLY A 107 14.18 -1.70 -2.15
C GLY A 107 13.56 -1.57 -3.53
N PRO A 108 14.19 -2.08 -4.59
CA PRO A 108 13.63 -2.11 -5.93
C PRO A 108 12.33 -2.94 -5.98
N GLY A 109 11.18 -2.26 -6.01
CA GLY A 109 9.87 -2.88 -6.13
C GLY A 109 9.21 -3.31 -4.81
N TYR A 110 9.80 -3.00 -3.65
CA TYR A 110 9.19 -3.28 -2.34
C TYR A 110 9.55 -2.25 -1.27
N SER A 111 8.74 -2.19 -0.22
CA SER A 111 9.08 -1.48 1.02
C SER A 111 8.75 -2.35 2.24
N ILE A 112 9.55 -2.21 3.30
CA ILE A 112 9.32 -2.87 4.59
C ILE A 112 9.32 -1.80 5.67
N ILE A 113 8.19 -1.62 6.34
CA ILE A 113 8.00 -0.65 7.42
C ILE A 113 7.89 -1.43 8.72
N SER A 114 8.71 -1.11 9.70
CA SER A 114 8.67 -1.77 11.00
C SER A 114 8.79 -0.78 12.14
N SER A 115 8.16 -1.11 13.26
CA SER A 115 8.25 -0.35 14.50
C SER A 115 7.88 -1.22 15.70
N GLU A 116 8.11 -0.70 16.90
CA GLU A 116 7.71 -1.34 18.14
C GLU A 116 6.98 -0.34 19.03
N ARG A 117 5.87 -0.75 19.63
CA ARG A 117 5.18 -0.05 20.71
C ARG A 117 4.78 -1.03 21.80
N LYS A 118 5.04 -0.68 23.07
CA LYS A 118 4.72 -1.56 24.22
C LYS A 118 5.22 -3.00 24.06
N LYS A 119 6.40 -3.20 23.49
CA LYS A 119 6.96 -4.53 23.17
C LYS A 119 6.14 -5.35 22.15
N ILE A 120 5.21 -4.72 21.45
CA ILE A 120 4.59 -5.29 20.26
C ILE A 120 5.39 -4.79 19.05
N PHE A 121 6.10 -5.71 18.43
CA PHE A 121 6.80 -5.45 17.17
C PHE A 121 5.84 -5.66 16.01
N THR A 122 5.86 -4.73 15.06
CA THR A 122 5.05 -4.80 13.84
C THR A 122 5.96 -4.60 12.64
N GLN A 123 5.80 -5.44 11.62
CA GLN A 123 6.41 -5.28 10.31
C GLN A 123 5.34 -5.37 9.23
N MET A 124 5.41 -4.48 8.25
CA MET A 124 4.56 -4.45 7.08
C MET A 124 5.46 -4.47 5.84
N ARG A 125 5.46 -5.57 5.09
CA ARG A 125 6.13 -5.66 3.78
C ARG A 125 5.10 -5.39 2.71
N VAL A 126 5.39 -4.47 1.79
CA VAL A 126 4.53 -4.16 0.65
C VAL A 126 5.26 -4.30 -0.66
N PHE A 127 4.56 -4.83 -1.68
CA PHE A 127 5.00 -4.87 -3.06
C PHE A 127 3.81 -5.01 -4.01
N VAL A 128 4.02 -4.72 -5.28
CA VAL A 128 3.06 -5.01 -6.36
C VAL A 128 3.52 -6.30 -7.04
N PRO A 129 2.70 -7.37 -7.01
CA PRO A 129 3.06 -8.65 -7.62
C PRO A 129 3.10 -8.54 -9.15
N PRO A 130 3.97 -9.28 -9.84
CA PRO A 130 4.06 -9.23 -11.31
C PRO A 130 2.75 -9.58 -12.04
N ASP A 131 1.96 -10.49 -11.49
CA ASP A 131 0.84 -11.11 -12.21
C ASP A 131 -0.54 -10.53 -11.87
N PHE A 132 -0.68 -9.74 -10.80
CA PHE A 132 -1.99 -9.29 -10.30
C PHE A 132 -2.06 -7.76 -10.16
N PRO A 133 -3.20 -7.12 -10.49
CA PRO A 133 -3.40 -5.68 -10.39
C PRO A 133 -3.73 -5.23 -8.96
N CYS A 134 -2.84 -5.49 -8.03
CA CYS A 134 -2.99 -5.12 -6.63
C CYS A 134 -1.63 -4.88 -5.96
N GLU A 135 -1.67 -4.31 -4.77
CA GLU A 135 -0.56 -4.33 -3.83
C GLU A 135 -0.83 -5.38 -2.75
N ILE A 136 0.24 -6.04 -2.31
CA ILE A 136 0.19 -7.05 -1.24
C ILE A 136 0.90 -6.49 -0.02
N TRP A 137 0.21 -6.47 1.12
CA TRP A 137 0.73 -6.10 2.42
C TRP A 137 0.83 -7.33 3.30
N THR A 138 2.03 -7.83 3.52
CA THR A 138 2.28 -8.88 4.53
C THR A 138 2.50 -8.22 5.88
N ILE A 139 1.59 -8.47 6.80
CA ILE A 139 1.59 -7.92 8.16
C ILE A 139 2.14 -8.97 9.11
N THR A 140 3.17 -8.64 9.86
CA THR A 140 3.74 -9.51 10.90
C THR A 140 3.66 -8.79 12.24
N LEU A 141 3.07 -9.45 13.23
CA LEU A 141 2.94 -8.98 14.60
C LEU A 141 3.64 -9.95 15.55
N ARG A 142 4.52 -9.45 16.42
CA ARG A 142 5.20 -10.24 17.44
C ARG A 142 5.01 -9.66 18.83
N ASN A 143 4.58 -10.50 19.76
CA ASN A 143 4.45 -10.13 21.16
C ASN A 143 5.76 -10.43 21.93
N SER A 144 6.49 -9.40 22.31
CA SER A 144 7.68 -9.50 23.16
C SER A 144 7.38 -9.17 24.64
N GLN A 145 6.11 -9.16 25.03
CA GLN A 145 5.67 -9.03 26.43
C GLN A 145 5.77 -10.40 27.12
N ASN A 146 5.59 -10.42 28.44
CA ASN A 146 5.56 -11.62 29.26
C ASN A 146 4.16 -12.17 29.53
N HIS A 147 3.14 -11.63 28.86
CA HIS A 147 1.73 -12.03 28.98
C HIS A 147 1.07 -12.05 27.58
N GLU A 148 -0.03 -12.78 27.51
CA GLU A 148 -0.89 -12.80 26.33
C GLU A 148 -1.45 -11.40 26.05
N THR A 149 -1.59 -11.06 24.79
CA THR A 149 -2.24 -9.81 24.35
C THR A 149 -3.22 -10.10 23.22
N GLU A 150 -4.31 -9.34 23.19
CA GLU A 150 -5.27 -9.33 22.11
C GLU A 150 -5.23 -7.96 21.42
N LEU A 151 -4.90 -7.97 20.14
CA LEU A 151 -4.77 -6.80 19.30
C LEU A 151 -5.85 -6.79 18.23
N LYS A 152 -6.39 -5.63 17.95
CA LYS A 152 -7.20 -5.38 16.77
C LYS A 152 -6.35 -4.64 15.73
N PHE A 153 -6.18 -5.26 14.58
CA PHE A 153 -5.50 -4.65 13.44
C PHE A 153 -6.55 -4.14 12.46
N TYR A 154 -6.46 -2.87 12.11
CA TYR A 154 -7.33 -2.23 11.13
C TYR A 154 -6.52 -1.87 9.89
N SER A 155 -6.94 -2.35 8.75
CA SER A 155 -6.51 -1.87 7.43
C SER A 155 -7.61 -1.00 6.83
N TYR A 156 -7.22 0.15 6.28
CA TYR A 156 -8.14 1.15 5.75
C TYR A 156 -7.60 1.76 4.45
N VAL A 157 -8.47 1.93 3.46
CA VAL A 157 -8.18 2.60 2.20
C VAL A 157 -9.40 3.39 1.73
N GLU A 158 -9.21 4.61 1.18
CA GLU A 158 -10.27 5.33 0.48
C GLU A 158 -10.14 5.14 -1.02
N PHE A 159 -11.21 4.67 -1.65
CA PHE A 159 -11.27 4.52 -3.09
C PHE A 159 -11.62 5.83 -3.80
N ALA A 160 -10.93 6.10 -4.91
CA ALA A 160 -11.14 7.27 -5.74
C ALA A 160 -12.01 6.92 -6.97
N LEU A 161 -13.15 6.28 -6.73
CA LEU A 161 -14.08 5.85 -7.76
C LEU A 161 -15.17 6.90 -8.06
N ASP A 162 -15.20 8.00 -7.33
CA ASP A 162 -16.13 9.11 -7.46
C ASP A 162 -15.90 9.96 -8.72
N GLY A 163 -14.92 9.61 -9.55
CA GLY A 163 -14.55 10.38 -10.73
C GLY A 163 -13.75 11.63 -10.39
N TYR A 164 -13.31 12.35 -11.42
CA TYR A 164 -12.62 13.62 -11.23
C TYR A 164 -13.58 14.63 -10.59
N GLN A 165 -13.16 15.36 -9.59
CA GLN A 165 -13.84 16.31 -8.71
C GLN A 165 -14.89 17.28 -9.33
N ARG A 166 -15.24 17.13 -10.59
CA ARG A 166 -16.14 18.04 -11.30
C ARG A 166 -17.63 17.71 -11.18
N TYR A 167 -17.99 16.52 -10.69
CA TYR A 167 -19.37 16.06 -10.74
C TYR A 167 -19.78 15.47 -9.39
N CYS A 168 -20.23 16.34 -8.48
CA CYS A 168 -20.91 15.94 -7.25
C CYS A 168 -22.17 15.09 -7.51
N ASP A 169 -22.64 15.04 -8.74
CA ASP A 169 -23.87 14.35 -9.15
C ASP A 169 -23.75 12.83 -9.25
N TYR A 170 -22.52 12.29 -9.15
CA TYR A 170 -22.29 10.84 -9.29
C TYR A 170 -22.26 10.05 -7.98
N PHE A 171 -22.44 10.68 -6.85
CA PHE A 171 -22.53 9.98 -5.57
C PHE A 171 -23.63 8.91 -5.54
N GLY A 172 -24.74 9.16 -6.22
CA GLY A 172 -25.84 8.20 -6.33
C GLY A 172 -25.49 6.87 -6.98
N MET A 173 -24.30 6.76 -7.58
CA MET A 173 -23.83 5.54 -8.26
C MET A 173 -22.72 4.84 -7.50
N LEU A 174 -22.31 5.35 -6.35
CA LEU A 174 -21.27 4.75 -5.50
C LEU A 174 -21.90 3.74 -4.53
N HIS A 175 -21.41 2.50 -4.58
CA HIS A 175 -21.88 1.41 -3.72
C HIS A 175 -20.70 0.67 -3.13
N GLY A 176 -20.88 0.23 -1.89
CA GLY A 176 -19.98 -0.69 -1.22
C GLY A 176 -20.58 -2.07 -1.11
N GLU A 177 -19.79 -3.11 -1.31
CA GLU A 177 -20.17 -4.51 -1.19
C GLU A 177 -19.18 -5.25 -0.29
N TYR A 178 -19.63 -6.35 0.32
CA TYR A 178 -18.73 -7.23 1.06
C TYR A 178 -18.99 -8.68 0.65
N TYR A 179 -17.92 -9.39 0.35
CA TYR A 179 -17.93 -10.78 -0.09
C TYR A 179 -17.28 -11.67 0.98
N PRO A 180 -18.08 -12.33 1.84
CA PRO A 180 -17.57 -13.11 2.97
C PRO A 180 -16.82 -14.37 2.55
N ASP A 181 -17.08 -14.90 1.37
CA ASP A 181 -16.43 -16.09 0.81
C ASP A 181 -14.96 -15.86 0.44
N ILE A 182 -14.59 -14.60 0.14
CA ILE A 182 -13.25 -14.17 -0.20
C ILE A 182 -12.70 -13.10 0.75
N ASN A 183 -13.39 -12.81 1.85
CA ASN A 183 -13.00 -11.80 2.84
C ASN A 183 -12.69 -10.42 2.22
N ALA A 184 -13.49 -9.98 1.25
CA ALA A 184 -13.25 -8.77 0.48
C ALA A 184 -14.33 -7.71 0.71
N ALA A 185 -13.91 -6.48 1.00
CA ALA A 185 -14.75 -5.27 0.91
C ALA A 185 -14.42 -4.56 -0.41
N GLN A 186 -15.44 -4.28 -1.21
CA GLN A 186 -15.32 -3.73 -2.56
C GLN A 186 -16.11 -2.43 -2.69
N GLY A 187 -15.51 -1.45 -3.34
CA GLY A 187 -16.16 -0.20 -3.74
C GLY A 187 -16.42 -0.21 -5.24
N CYS A 188 -17.62 0.16 -5.63
CA CYS A 188 -18.11 0.15 -7.00
C CYS A 188 -18.69 1.49 -7.40
N ASN A 189 -18.54 1.86 -8.67
CA ASN A 189 -19.24 2.99 -9.27
C ASN A 189 -20.03 2.49 -10.48
N ARG A 190 -21.35 2.57 -10.44
CA ARG A 190 -22.28 2.07 -11.46
C ARG A 190 -22.92 3.20 -12.27
N ALA A 191 -22.22 4.30 -12.55
CA ALA A 191 -22.73 5.39 -13.37
C ALA A 191 -23.09 4.90 -14.79
N ILE A 192 -24.35 5.06 -15.17
CA ILE A 192 -24.94 4.51 -16.41
C ILE A 192 -24.39 5.19 -17.67
N GLU A 193 -24.01 6.45 -17.58
CA GLU A 193 -23.59 7.25 -18.76
C GLU A 193 -22.12 7.03 -19.18
N ARG A 194 -21.43 6.10 -18.55
CA ARG A 194 -20.03 5.87 -18.90
C ARG A 194 -19.93 4.93 -20.09
N THR A 195 -19.38 5.44 -21.18
CA THR A 195 -18.98 4.67 -22.36
C THR A 195 -17.68 3.90 -22.18
N HIS A 196 -17.11 3.88 -20.97
CA HIS A 196 -15.79 3.35 -20.64
C HIS A 196 -15.89 2.17 -19.68
N GLU A 197 -14.89 1.31 -19.72
CA GLU A 197 -14.76 0.19 -18.82
C GLU A 197 -14.66 0.66 -17.38
N PHE A 198 -15.52 0.14 -16.52
CA PHE A 198 -15.49 0.39 -15.09
C PHE A 198 -14.48 -0.53 -14.42
N PHE A 199 -13.86 -0.05 -13.39
CA PHE A 199 -13.15 -0.88 -12.45
C PHE A 199 -13.65 -0.61 -11.03
N ASP A 200 -13.60 -1.66 -10.22
CA ASP A 200 -13.94 -1.63 -8.81
C ASP A 200 -12.65 -1.61 -7.99
N GLY A 201 -12.68 -0.98 -6.82
CA GLY A 201 -11.59 -1.05 -5.86
C GLY A 201 -11.90 -2.08 -4.78
N PHE A 202 -10.95 -2.91 -4.41
CA PHE A 202 -11.14 -3.88 -3.34
C PHE A 202 -10.03 -3.84 -2.29
N ILE A 203 -10.39 -4.21 -1.06
CA ILE A 203 -9.49 -4.63 0.00
C ILE A 203 -9.91 -6.00 0.49
N ALA A 204 -8.98 -6.93 0.57
CA ALA A 204 -9.24 -8.30 0.98
C ALA A 204 -8.15 -8.84 1.89
N SER A 205 -8.38 -9.98 2.53
CA SER A 205 -7.40 -10.64 3.38
C SER A 205 -7.43 -12.15 3.20
N ASN A 206 -6.26 -12.81 3.33
CA ASN A 206 -6.17 -14.28 3.34
C ASN A 206 -6.68 -14.91 4.65
N ILE A 207 -6.96 -14.10 5.68
CA ILE A 207 -7.61 -14.56 6.92
C ILE A 207 -8.94 -13.84 7.11
N LYS A 208 -9.89 -14.51 7.78
CA LYS A 208 -11.23 -13.97 8.02
C LYS A 208 -11.16 -12.73 8.91
N PRO A 209 -11.68 -11.57 8.48
CA PRO A 209 -11.78 -10.39 9.31
C PRO A 209 -12.89 -10.55 10.37
N SER A 210 -12.75 -9.88 11.50
CA SER A 210 -13.77 -9.78 12.55
C SER A 210 -14.83 -8.71 12.25
N GLY A 211 -14.55 -7.81 11.32
CA GLY A 211 -15.46 -6.77 10.85
C GLY A 211 -14.94 -6.10 9.58
N PHE A 212 -15.83 -5.39 8.90
CA PHE A 212 -15.54 -4.63 7.69
C PHE A 212 -16.30 -3.30 7.67
N GLU A 213 -15.86 -2.36 6.83
CA GLU A 213 -16.61 -1.17 6.41
C GLU A 213 -16.35 -0.90 4.93
N THR A 214 -17.37 -0.42 4.22
CA THR A 214 -17.21 0.16 2.89
C THR A 214 -17.52 1.65 2.86
N SER A 215 -18.09 2.19 3.96
CA SER A 215 -18.37 3.60 4.18
C SER A 215 -17.18 4.31 4.87
N ARG A 216 -16.72 5.40 4.26
CA ARG A 216 -15.73 6.27 4.88
C ARG A 216 -16.26 6.84 6.20
N ASP A 217 -17.51 7.28 6.23
CA ASP A 217 -18.07 7.94 7.40
C ASP A 217 -18.37 6.97 8.55
N ALA A 218 -18.64 5.71 8.26
CA ALA A 218 -18.72 4.66 9.28
C ALA A 218 -17.35 4.39 9.94
N PHE A 219 -16.25 4.48 9.18
CA PHE A 219 -14.90 4.28 9.71
C PHE A 219 -14.33 5.56 10.36
N VAL A 220 -14.27 6.66 9.62
CA VAL A 220 -13.62 7.91 10.05
C VAL A 220 -14.54 8.73 10.95
N GLY A 221 -15.83 8.76 10.64
CA GLY A 221 -16.83 9.70 11.16
C GLY A 221 -16.97 10.90 10.22
N TYR A 222 -18.19 11.43 10.07
CA TYR A 222 -18.45 12.59 9.21
C TYR A 222 -17.58 13.80 9.57
N TRP A 223 -17.46 14.09 10.88
CA TRP A 223 -16.57 15.13 11.45
C TRP A 223 -15.28 14.56 12.05
N GLY A 224 -14.94 13.30 11.69
CA GLY A 224 -13.80 12.60 12.26
C GLY A 224 -12.48 12.94 11.57
N HIS A 225 -11.38 12.55 12.20
CA HIS A 225 -10.01 12.70 11.71
C HIS A 225 -9.31 11.35 11.63
N TYR A 226 -8.35 11.22 10.73
CA TYR A 226 -7.61 9.96 10.51
C TYR A 226 -6.66 9.60 11.66
N ASP A 227 -6.24 10.58 12.47
CA ASP A 227 -5.38 10.34 13.64
C ASP A 227 -6.09 9.53 14.73
N TYR A 228 -7.43 9.69 14.85
CA TYR A 228 -8.28 8.89 15.76
C TYR A 228 -9.69 8.70 15.19
N PRO A 229 -9.86 7.82 14.21
CA PRO A 229 -11.13 7.61 13.54
C PRO A 229 -12.20 7.02 14.48
N LEU A 230 -13.47 7.21 14.11
CA LEU A 230 -14.62 6.76 14.89
C LEU A 230 -14.59 5.25 15.16
N ALA A 231 -14.18 4.44 14.20
CA ALA A 231 -14.04 2.99 14.37
C ALA A 231 -13.07 2.62 15.50
N LEU A 232 -11.95 3.33 15.63
CA LEU A 232 -11.02 3.11 16.73
C LEU A 232 -11.57 3.59 18.06
N LYS A 233 -12.33 4.72 18.09
CA LYS A 233 -13.03 5.20 19.30
C LYS A 233 -14.01 4.15 19.79
N ARG A 234 -14.84 3.65 18.89
CA ARG A 234 -15.84 2.61 19.14
C ARG A 234 -15.19 1.25 19.49
N GLY A 235 -14.06 0.93 18.85
CA GLY A 235 -13.29 -0.30 19.06
C GLY A 235 -13.73 -1.50 18.23
N PHE A 236 -14.60 -1.30 17.27
CA PHE A 236 -15.06 -2.32 16.29
C PHE A 236 -15.59 -1.68 15.02
N LEU A 237 -15.67 -2.46 13.94
CA LEU A 237 -16.33 -2.12 12.70
C LEU A 237 -17.80 -2.55 12.74
N THR A 238 -18.69 -1.76 12.12
CA THR A 238 -20.14 -1.97 12.17
C THR A 238 -20.69 -2.80 11.03
N ASN A 239 -19.82 -3.20 10.09
CA ASN A 239 -20.18 -3.90 8.87
C ASN A 239 -21.13 -3.10 7.97
N SER A 240 -20.92 -1.79 7.90
CA SER A 240 -21.72 -0.87 7.09
C SER A 240 -21.34 -0.95 5.63
N LEU A 241 -22.35 -0.98 4.77
CA LEU A 241 -22.20 -0.88 3.31
C LEU A 241 -22.47 0.57 2.89
N ALA A 242 -21.56 1.15 2.15
CA ALA A 242 -21.73 2.48 1.56
C ALA A 242 -22.84 2.47 0.50
N SER A 243 -23.68 3.49 0.51
CA SER A 243 -24.67 3.74 -0.53
C SER A 243 -24.82 5.22 -0.74
N CYS A 244 -24.48 5.69 -1.94
CA CYS A 244 -24.52 7.11 -2.31
C CYS A 244 -23.65 8.02 -1.40
N GLU A 245 -22.47 7.51 -1.00
CA GLU A 245 -21.56 8.22 -0.10
C GLU A 245 -20.08 7.91 -0.44
N TYR A 246 -19.13 8.52 0.27
CA TYR A 246 -17.71 8.28 0.07
C TYR A 246 -17.31 6.83 0.38
N LEU A 247 -16.71 6.19 -0.61
CA LEU A 247 -16.25 4.82 -0.53
C LEU A 247 -14.93 4.70 0.22
N ALA A 248 -14.89 3.71 1.08
CA ALA A 248 -13.67 3.21 1.69
C ALA A 248 -13.67 1.68 1.64
N GLY A 249 -12.57 1.07 1.93
CA GLY A 249 -12.47 -0.34 2.29
C GLY A 249 -11.75 -0.44 3.62
N ALA A 250 -12.36 -1.11 4.59
CA ALA A 250 -11.71 -1.37 5.86
C ALA A 250 -11.98 -2.80 6.33
N LEU A 251 -10.95 -3.43 6.89
CA LEU A 251 -11.03 -4.74 7.52
C LEU A 251 -10.47 -4.67 8.93
N GLU A 252 -11.15 -5.31 9.88
CA GLU A 252 -10.68 -5.51 11.26
C GLU A 252 -10.28 -6.97 11.46
N HIS A 253 -9.10 -7.19 12.03
CA HIS A 253 -8.64 -8.52 12.42
C HIS A 253 -8.34 -8.56 13.92
N SER A 254 -8.98 -9.45 14.64
CA SER A 254 -8.69 -9.72 16.06
C SER A 254 -7.60 -10.78 16.16
N ILE A 255 -6.44 -10.38 16.69
CA ILE A 255 -5.23 -11.20 16.73
C ILE A 255 -4.83 -11.41 18.19
N LYS A 256 -4.89 -12.65 18.66
CA LYS A 256 -4.34 -13.06 19.96
C LYS A 256 -2.90 -13.52 19.78
N LEU A 257 -2.02 -13.07 20.66
CA LEU A 257 -0.59 -13.42 20.66
C LEU A 257 -0.15 -13.83 22.05
N LEU A 258 0.36 -15.04 22.17
CA LEU A 258 1.02 -15.52 23.39
C LEU A 258 2.38 -14.81 23.58
N PRO A 259 2.98 -14.87 24.77
CA PRO A 259 4.34 -14.37 24.98
C PRO A 259 5.35 -14.99 23.99
N GLY A 260 6.09 -14.17 23.28
CA GLY A 260 7.05 -14.57 22.25
C GLY A 260 6.44 -15.00 20.92
N GLU A 261 5.13 -15.10 20.81
CA GLU A 261 4.48 -15.54 19.57
C GLU A 261 4.54 -14.47 18.48
N GLU A 262 4.69 -14.95 17.24
CA GLU A 262 4.63 -14.15 16.03
C GLU A 262 3.55 -14.71 15.09
N LYS A 263 2.72 -13.82 14.53
CA LYS A 263 1.71 -14.16 13.52
C LYS A 263 1.84 -13.25 12.32
N SER A 264 1.61 -13.83 11.14
CA SER A 264 1.60 -13.09 9.87
C SER A 264 0.35 -13.38 9.07
N PHE A 265 -0.13 -12.37 8.34
CA PHE A 265 -1.22 -12.49 7.39
C PHE A 265 -1.06 -11.47 6.27
N ASN A 266 -1.84 -11.61 5.20
CA ASN A 266 -1.77 -10.75 4.03
C ASN A 266 -3.04 -9.93 3.87
N VAL A 267 -2.88 -8.67 3.47
CA VAL A 267 -3.93 -7.77 3.01
C VAL A 267 -3.64 -7.43 1.55
N PHE A 268 -4.65 -7.53 0.71
CA PHE A 268 -4.61 -7.24 -0.72
C PHE A 268 -5.43 -5.99 -1.00
N ILE A 269 -4.87 -4.99 -1.70
CA ILE A 269 -5.58 -3.78 -2.10
C ILE A 269 -5.39 -3.63 -3.61
N GLY A 270 -6.48 -3.61 -4.37
CA GLY A 270 -6.35 -3.65 -5.82
C GLY A 270 -7.58 -3.18 -6.57
N ALA A 271 -7.52 -3.38 -7.88
CA ALA A 271 -8.59 -3.09 -8.81
C ALA A 271 -9.04 -4.34 -9.57
N SER A 272 -10.31 -4.38 -9.92
CA SER A 272 -10.91 -5.47 -10.68
C SER A 272 -12.06 -4.97 -11.56
N SER A 273 -12.51 -5.79 -12.49
CA SER A 273 -13.71 -5.52 -13.30
C SER A 273 -15.00 -6.04 -12.66
N GLY A 274 -14.97 -6.44 -11.39
CA GLY A 274 -16.10 -6.95 -10.62
C GLY A 274 -15.74 -8.15 -9.77
N TYR A 275 -16.78 -8.77 -9.15
CA TYR A 275 -16.62 -9.86 -8.18
C TYR A 275 -15.77 -11.03 -8.69
N GLU A 276 -16.04 -11.55 -9.90
CA GLU A 276 -15.35 -12.73 -10.43
C GLU A 276 -13.83 -12.52 -10.50
N MET A 277 -13.40 -11.37 -11.01
CA MET A 277 -11.97 -11.03 -11.07
C MET A 277 -11.37 -10.83 -9.66
N THR A 278 -12.12 -10.17 -8.76
CA THR A 278 -11.70 -10.03 -7.36
C THR A 278 -11.52 -11.40 -6.71
N ARG A 279 -12.49 -12.30 -6.90
CA ARG A 279 -12.44 -13.67 -6.37
C ARG A 279 -11.23 -14.43 -6.90
N ASP A 280 -10.96 -14.35 -8.20
CA ASP A 280 -9.83 -15.07 -8.81
C ASP A 280 -8.49 -14.55 -8.28
N ILE A 281 -8.33 -13.23 -8.12
CA ILE A 281 -7.15 -12.61 -7.54
C ILE A 281 -6.97 -13.08 -6.09
N VAL A 282 -8.00 -12.90 -5.25
CA VAL A 282 -7.91 -13.18 -3.81
C VAL A 282 -7.70 -14.66 -3.55
N THR A 283 -8.45 -15.54 -4.26
CA THR A 283 -8.30 -16.99 -4.13
C THR A 283 -6.91 -17.45 -4.55
N SER A 284 -6.36 -16.89 -5.63
CA SER A 284 -5.01 -17.23 -6.10
C SER A 284 -3.95 -16.81 -5.10
N LEU A 285 -4.03 -15.60 -4.55
CA LEU A 285 -3.06 -15.05 -3.60
C LEU A 285 -3.21 -15.59 -2.17
N SER A 286 -4.37 -16.19 -1.84
CA SER A 286 -4.62 -16.80 -0.53
C SER A 286 -4.11 -18.25 -0.42
N LYS A 287 -3.63 -18.83 -1.51
CA LYS A 287 -2.98 -20.17 -1.47
C LYS A 287 -1.66 -20.09 -0.70
N ASP A 288 -1.30 -21.20 -0.07
CA ASP A 288 -0.03 -21.34 0.62
C ASP A 288 1.13 -20.99 -0.32
N LEU A 289 2.08 -20.21 0.18
CA LEU A 289 3.28 -19.75 -0.52
C LEU A 289 3.06 -18.83 -1.72
N ALA A 290 1.83 -18.62 -2.20
CA ALA A 290 1.57 -17.83 -3.41
C ALA A 290 2.13 -16.39 -3.33
N VAL A 291 2.01 -15.75 -2.17
CA VAL A 291 2.56 -14.40 -1.94
C VAL A 291 4.09 -14.42 -1.99
N ASP A 292 4.74 -15.43 -1.42
CA ASP A 292 6.20 -15.55 -1.43
C ASP A 292 6.74 -15.92 -2.82
N GLU A 293 6.00 -16.71 -3.60
CA GLU A 293 6.32 -16.99 -5.01
C GLU A 293 6.25 -15.70 -5.86
N GLN A 294 5.21 -14.89 -5.67
CA GLN A 294 5.10 -13.58 -6.34
C GLN A 294 6.23 -12.63 -5.95
N TYR A 295 6.60 -12.61 -4.68
CA TYR A 295 7.72 -11.81 -4.20
C TYR A 295 9.07 -12.28 -4.77
N ALA A 296 9.30 -13.59 -4.81
CA ALA A 296 10.50 -14.17 -5.42
C ALA A 296 10.59 -13.88 -6.93
N LYS A 297 9.45 -13.96 -7.65
CA LYS A 297 9.36 -13.58 -9.07
C LYS A 297 9.70 -12.12 -9.28
N LEU A 298 9.14 -11.21 -8.46
CA LEU A 298 9.48 -9.78 -8.49
C LEU A 298 10.97 -9.55 -8.25
N ALA A 299 11.54 -10.17 -7.21
CA ALA A 299 12.96 -10.03 -6.87
C ALA A 299 13.86 -10.44 -8.02
N LYS A 300 13.53 -11.56 -8.71
CA LYS A 300 14.26 -12.02 -9.88
C LYS A 300 14.20 -11.01 -11.04
N LEU A 301 13.00 -10.50 -11.37
CA LEU A 301 12.82 -9.51 -12.44
C LEU A 301 13.61 -8.22 -12.16
N LYS A 302 13.58 -7.74 -10.92
CA LYS A 302 14.33 -6.52 -10.53
C LYS A 302 15.84 -6.76 -10.54
N ASP A 303 16.30 -7.93 -10.11
CA ASP A 303 17.72 -8.32 -10.14
C ASP A 303 18.25 -8.38 -11.58
N GLU A 304 17.52 -8.99 -12.48
CA GLU A 304 17.85 -9.05 -13.90
C GLU A 304 17.97 -7.66 -14.53
N ALA A 305 17.01 -6.77 -14.23
CA ALA A 305 17.03 -5.39 -14.72
C ALA A 305 18.24 -4.59 -14.19
N ILE A 306 18.59 -4.75 -12.90
CA ILE A 306 19.76 -4.09 -12.29
C ILE A 306 21.07 -4.58 -12.90
N ARG A 307 21.19 -5.87 -13.22
CA ARG A 307 22.44 -6.48 -13.71
C ARG A 307 22.75 -6.22 -15.18
N LYS A 308 21.79 -5.77 -15.99
CA LYS A 308 22.00 -5.56 -17.44
C LYS A 308 23.20 -4.69 -17.76
N ILE A 309 23.36 -3.59 -17.02
CA ILE A 309 24.49 -2.66 -17.16
C ILE A 309 24.97 -2.30 -15.76
N THR A 310 26.26 -2.43 -15.49
CA THR A 310 26.83 -2.03 -14.20
C THR A 310 28.14 -1.29 -14.42
N ILE A 311 28.38 -0.30 -13.59
CA ILE A 311 29.64 0.42 -13.52
C ILE A 311 30.32 0.16 -12.19
N LYS A 312 31.63 0.34 -12.16
CA LYS A 312 32.44 0.30 -10.94
C LYS A 312 33.35 1.51 -10.93
N THR A 313 33.17 2.37 -9.93
CA THR A 313 33.93 3.60 -9.77
C THR A 313 34.68 3.57 -8.42
N PRO A 314 35.64 4.50 -8.21
CA PRO A 314 36.26 4.67 -6.89
C PRO A 314 35.28 5.10 -5.80
N ASP A 315 34.17 5.79 -6.15
CA ASP A 315 33.13 6.22 -5.20
C ASP A 315 31.91 5.30 -5.22
N LYS A 316 31.72 4.55 -4.14
CA LYS A 316 30.60 3.62 -3.97
C LYS A 316 29.22 4.29 -4.04
N ARG A 317 29.11 5.57 -3.71
CA ARG A 317 27.85 6.32 -3.81
C ARG A 317 27.42 6.46 -5.26
N VAL A 318 28.39 6.71 -6.15
CA VAL A 318 28.16 6.76 -7.60
C VAL A 318 27.74 5.38 -8.12
N ASP A 319 28.40 4.29 -7.67
CA ASP A 319 28.02 2.93 -8.04
C ASP A 319 26.58 2.64 -7.63
N TYR A 320 26.17 2.95 -6.40
CA TYR A 320 24.82 2.72 -5.90
C TYR A 320 23.77 3.54 -6.66
N LEU A 321 24.08 4.81 -6.90
CA LEU A 321 23.19 5.70 -7.62
C LEU A 321 22.94 5.19 -9.05
N ILE A 322 23.99 4.93 -9.80
CA ILE A 322 23.88 4.56 -11.24
C ILE A 322 23.39 3.12 -11.39
N ASN A 323 23.93 2.17 -10.63
CA ASN A 323 23.61 0.76 -10.82
C ASN A 323 22.20 0.39 -10.38
N VAL A 324 21.61 1.12 -9.42
CA VAL A 324 20.31 0.79 -8.84
C VAL A 324 19.29 1.93 -8.99
N TRP A 325 19.55 3.07 -8.36
CA TRP A 325 18.50 4.06 -8.13
C TRP A 325 18.14 4.90 -9.34
N ILE A 326 19.11 5.27 -10.18
CA ILE A 326 18.83 5.96 -11.45
C ILE A 326 18.03 5.04 -12.39
N LYS A 327 18.42 3.76 -12.49
CA LYS A 327 17.66 2.79 -13.29
C LYS A 327 16.23 2.63 -12.80
N GLN A 328 16.04 2.49 -11.48
CA GLN A 328 14.72 2.42 -10.88
C GLN A 328 13.89 3.69 -11.20
N GLN A 329 14.49 4.88 -11.08
CA GLN A 329 13.82 6.14 -11.40
C GLN A 329 13.46 6.24 -12.88
N MET A 330 14.34 5.80 -13.76
CA MET A 330 14.08 5.81 -15.20
C MET A 330 12.96 4.85 -15.58
N GLN A 331 12.94 3.64 -14.98
CA GLN A 331 11.83 2.70 -15.17
C GLN A 331 10.51 3.27 -14.65
N VAL A 332 10.50 3.86 -13.45
CA VAL A 332 9.31 4.55 -12.93
C VAL A 332 8.83 5.61 -13.91
N TYR A 333 9.75 6.44 -14.40
CA TYR A 333 9.40 7.49 -15.34
C TYR A 333 8.92 6.91 -16.69
N ALA A 334 9.51 5.84 -17.16
CA ALA A 334 9.11 5.18 -18.41
C ALA A 334 7.74 4.50 -18.28
N ASP A 335 7.51 3.75 -17.20
CA ASP A 335 6.34 2.90 -17.03
C ASP A 335 5.16 3.64 -16.37
N VAL A 336 5.44 4.55 -15.44
CA VAL A 336 4.44 5.29 -14.68
C VAL A 336 4.11 6.65 -15.29
N GLY A 337 5.07 7.27 -15.97
CA GLY A 337 4.93 8.58 -16.60
C GLY A 337 5.35 9.74 -15.68
N SER A 338 5.34 10.95 -16.24
CA SER A 338 5.62 12.20 -15.53
C SER A 338 4.35 13.04 -15.40
N ASP A 339 4.34 13.96 -14.43
CA ASP A 339 3.22 14.86 -14.15
C ASP A 339 2.82 15.77 -15.31
N ASN A 340 3.73 16.03 -16.24
CA ASN A 340 3.56 17.00 -17.34
C ASN A 340 3.27 16.36 -18.70
N GLY A 341 3.02 15.05 -18.76
CA GLY A 341 2.98 14.32 -20.01
C GLY A 341 4.37 14.12 -20.61
N ARG A 342 4.47 13.30 -21.65
CA ARG A 342 5.75 13.06 -22.35
C ARG A 342 5.80 13.91 -23.61
N GLY A 343 6.65 14.92 -23.61
CA GLY A 343 7.09 15.52 -24.87
C GLY A 343 7.92 14.52 -25.67
N PHE A 344 7.88 14.63 -27.00
CA PHE A 344 8.70 13.79 -27.88
C PHE A 344 10.20 13.84 -27.50
N ARG A 345 10.71 15.02 -27.16
CA ARG A 345 12.09 15.23 -26.71
C ARG A 345 12.39 14.43 -25.45
N ASP A 346 11.50 14.45 -24.46
CA ASP A 346 11.71 13.78 -23.18
C ASP A 346 11.69 12.26 -23.34
N ALA A 347 10.81 11.74 -24.23
CA ALA A 347 10.78 10.33 -24.59
C ALA A 347 12.08 9.88 -25.30
N MET A 348 12.62 10.70 -26.19
CA MET A 348 13.89 10.41 -26.89
C MET A 348 15.08 10.43 -25.94
N GLN A 349 15.14 11.40 -25.02
CA GLN A 349 16.22 11.46 -24.01
C GLN A 349 16.23 10.22 -23.10
N MET A 350 15.05 9.67 -22.82
CA MET A 350 14.95 8.41 -22.05
C MET A 350 15.46 7.21 -22.84
N LEU A 351 15.07 7.08 -24.11
CA LEU A 351 15.53 5.99 -24.97
C LEU A 351 17.07 5.98 -25.12
N TRP A 352 17.71 7.14 -25.02
CA TRP A 352 19.18 7.24 -25.06
C TRP A 352 19.85 6.89 -23.74
N ALA A 353 19.11 6.90 -22.65
CA ALA A 353 19.62 6.65 -21.30
C ALA A 353 19.32 5.24 -20.80
N THR A 354 18.51 4.45 -21.51
CA THR A 354 18.21 3.04 -21.25
C THR A 354 19.04 2.12 -22.13
#